data_6cbe97119b3b0dc883fe9ac53a599132
#
_entry.id   6cbe97119b3b0dc883fe9ac53a599132
#
_cell.length_a   1.000
_cell.length_b   1.000
_cell.length_c   1.000
_cell.angle_alpha   90.00
_cell.angle_beta   90.00
_cell.angle_gamma   90.00
#
_symmetry.space_group_name_H-M   'P 1'
#
loop_
_entity.id
_entity.type
_entity.pdbx_description
1 polymer ?
#
loop_
_entity_poly.entity_id
_entity_poly.type
_entity_poly.pdbx_seq_one_letter_code
_entity_poly.pdbx_strand_id
1 'polypeptide(L)'
;MAAGLEIRRARPEELPACADLYVRVLCETFTWQPPERHRREDFLQAARSEEVYVAVEDGRILGLAAFYRPQNFLHSLYVDVRNRGIGKRLLDHVSAVASGPVSLKVQAPNKLAQLFYEREGFTCVERGQDPGSDVAWLRLVREPDSPA
;
A
#
# COMPACT_ATOMS: atom_id res chain seq x y z
N MET A 1 -6.74 -29.69 -2.07
CA MET A 1 -7.27 -28.51 -1.39
C MET A 1 -6.54 -27.29 -1.91
N ALA A 2 -7.29 -26.29 -2.37
CA ALA A 2 -6.66 -25.05 -2.83
C ALA A 2 -5.95 -24.37 -1.65
N ALA A 3 -4.72 -23.92 -1.87
CA ALA A 3 -4.02 -23.15 -0.86
C ALA A 3 -4.77 -21.84 -0.65
N GLY A 4 -5.00 -21.46 0.59
CA GLY A 4 -5.64 -20.21 0.91
C GLY A 4 -4.71 -19.03 0.64
N LEU A 5 -5.30 -17.85 0.68
CA LEU A 5 -4.52 -16.61 0.62
C LEU A 5 -3.71 -16.46 1.91
N GLU A 6 -2.43 -16.24 1.77
CA GLU A 6 -1.51 -16.04 2.90
C GLU A 6 -0.97 -14.62 2.87
N ILE A 7 -0.96 -13.96 4.03
CA ILE A 7 -0.32 -12.66 4.19
C ILE A 7 0.94 -12.88 5.03
N ARG A 8 2.09 -12.47 4.51
CA ARG A 8 3.37 -12.65 5.20
C ARG A 8 4.40 -11.64 4.73
N ARG A 9 5.54 -11.63 5.40
CA ARG A 9 6.68 -10.82 4.98
C ARG A 9 7.20 -11.32 3.64
N ALA A 10 7.52 -10.41 2.73
CA ALA A 10 8.12 -10.76 1.46
C ALA A 10 9.53 -11.30 1.68
N ARG A 11 9.91 -12.31 0.90
CA ARG A 11 11.28 -12.81 0.85
C ARG A 11 12.10 -11.91 -0.09
N PRO A 12 13.42 -11.78 0.13
CA PRO A 12 14.23 -10.92 -0.74
C PRO A 12 14.11 -11.27 -2.23
N GLU A 13 14.03 -12.54 -2.56
CA GLU A 13 13.90 -13.00 -3.95
C GLU A 13 12.55 -12.67 -4.57
N GLU A 14 11.57 -12.26 -3.76
CA GLU A 14 10.24 -11.86 -4.24
C GLU A 14 10.14 -10.38 -4.57
N LEU A 15 11.11 -9.58 -4.16
CA LEU A 15 11.06 -8.14 -4.37
C LEU A 15 11.00 -7.74 -5.85
N PRO A 16 11.68 -8.42 -6.79
CA PRO A 16 11.50 -8.10 -8.21
C PRO A 16 10.07 -8.28 -8.69
N ALA A 17 9.37 -9.35 -8.26
CA ALA A 17 7.96 -9.56 -8.60
C ALA A 17 7.08 -8.48 -7.98
N CYS A 18 7.40 -8.03 -6.76
CA CYS A 18 6.71 -6.92 -6.13
C CYS A 18 6.89 -5.63 -6.92
N ALA A 19 8.10 -5.38 -7.43
CA ALA A 19 8.37 -4.19 -8.24
C ALA A 19 7.56 -4.21 -9.54
N ASP A 20 7.41 -5.37 -10.16
CA ASP A 20 6.60 -5.52 -11.38
C ASP A 20 5.12 -5.24 -11.09
N LEU A 21 4.61 -5.75 -9.97
CA LEU A 21 3.23 -5.48 -9.56
C LEU A 21 3.03 -3.98 -9.26
N TYR A 22 3.98 -3.38 -8.57
CA TYR A 22 3.97 -1.94 -8.27
C TYR A 22 3.81 -1.10 -9.54
N VAL A 23 4.65 -1.34 -10.56
CA VAL A 23 4.59 -0.58 -11.81
C VAL A 23 3.26 -0.80 -12.51
N ARG A 24 2.82 -2.06 -12.62
CA ARG A 24 1.57 -2.39 -13.32
C ARG A 24 0.37 -1.71 -12.68
N VAL A 25 0.25 -1.80 -11.36
CA VAL A 25 -0.91 -1.23 -10.65
C VAL A 25 -0.87 0.30 -10.74
N LEU A 26 0.30 0.92 -10.61
CA LEU A 26 0.41 2.37 -10.71
C LEU A 26 0.03 2.87 -12.10
N CYS A 27 0.51 2.20 -13.16
CA CYS A 27 0.18 2.59 -14.53
C CYS A 27 -1.32 2.46 -14.80
N GLU A 28 -1.97 1.45 -14.24
CA GLU A 28 -3.41 1.24 -14.42
C GLU A 28 -4.25 2.21 -13.59
N THR A 29 -3.76 2.58 -12.40
CA THR A 29 -4.52 3.35 -11.42
C THR A 29 -4.29 4.85 -11.55
N PHE A 30 -3.02 5.26 -11.68
CA PHE A 30 -2.62 6.67 -11.68
C PHE A 30 -2.60 7.24 -13.09
N THR A 31 -3.76 7.24 -13.74
CA THR A 31 -3.90 7.70 -15.12
C THR A 31 -3.66 9.20 -15.31
N TRP A 32 -3.63 9.97 -14.21
CA TRP A 32 -3.30 11.40 -14.23
C TRP A 32 -1.80 11.67 -14.24
N GLN A 33 -0.97 10.62 -14.23
CA GLN A 33 0.49 10.74 -14.30
C GLN A 33 1.02 9.94 -15.49
N PRO A 34 2.12 10.40 -16.14
CA PRO A 34 2.74 9.64 -17.23
C PRO A 34 3.23 8.27 -16.72
N PRO A 35 3.04 7.19 -17.48
CA PRO A 35 3.51 5.86 -17.08
C PRO A 35 5.02 5.81 -16.78
N GLU A 36 5.82 6.65 -17.41
CA GLU A 36 7.26 6.71 -17.24
C GLU A 36 7.68 7.14 -15.83
N ARG A 37 6.76 7.72 -15.06
CA ARG A 37 7.02 8.09 -13.66
C ARG A 37 7.07 6.88 -12.73
N HIS A 38 6.50 5.76 -13.15
CA HIS A 38 6.35 4.57 -12.30
C HIS A 38 7.46 3.58 -12.65
N ARG A 39 8.54 3.59 -11.84
CA ARG A 39 9.75 2.83 -12.14
C ARG A 39 9.98 1.74 -11.10
N ARG A 40 10.40 0.56 -11.57
CA ARG A 40 10.74 -0.57 -10.69
C ARG A 40 11.80 -0.18 -9.67
N GLU A 41 12.80 0.58 -10.11
CA GLU A 41 13.93 1.00 -9.27
C GLU A 41 13.47 1.82 -8.08
N ASP A 42 12.41 2.62 -8.22
CA ASP A 42 11.89 3.43 -7.14
C ASP A 42 11.34 2.55 -6.02
N PHE A 43 10.61 1.50 -6.38
CA PHE A 43 10.13 0.53 -5.40
C PHE A 43 11.27 -0.21 -4.73
N LEU A 44 12.22 -0.72 -5.53
CA LEU A 44 13.33 -1.51 -5.01
C LEU A 44 14.20 -0.69 -4.07
N GLN A 45 14.42 0.58 -4.38
CA GLN A 45 15.19 1.48 -3.53
C GLN A 45 14.47 1.75 -2.20
N ALA A 46 13.18 2.06 -2.24
CA ALA A 46 12.38 2.31 -1.05
C ALA A 46 12.29 1.08 -0.16
N ALA A 47 12.19 -0.10 -0.76
CA ALA A 47 12.07 -1.37 -0.04
C ALA A 47 13.28 -1.68 0.85
N ARG A 48 14.42 -1.05 0.60
CA ARG A 48 15.62 -1.25 1.43
C ARG A 48 15.42 -0.80 2.87
N SER A 49 14.58 0.19 3.09
CA SER A 49 14.32 0.75 4.42
C SER A 49 12.92 0.43 4.93
N GLU A 50 12.16 -0.38 4.19
CA GLU A 50 10.77 -0.69 4.52
C GLU A 50 10.56 -2.18 4.73
N GLU A 51 9.50 -2.51 5.47
CA GLU A 51 9.03 -3.88 5.61
C GLU A 51 7.98 -4.12 4.53
N VAL A 52 8.23 -5.08 3.65
CA VAL A 52 7.30 -5.41 2.57
C VAL A 52 6.55 -6.67 2.95
N TYR A 53 5.22 -6.59 2.89
CA TYR A 53 4.31 -7.71 3.12
C TYR A 53 3.62 -8.06 1.82
N VAL A 54 3.37 -9.33 1.61
CA VAL A 54 2.74 -9.82 0.38
C VAL A 54 1.52 -10.66 0.69
N ALA A 55 0.57 -10.62 -0.23
CA ALA A 55 -0.56 -11.53 -0.28
C ALA A 55 -0.26 -12.56 -1.35
N VAL A 56 -0.14 -13.83 -0.96
CA VAL A 56 0.29 -14.90 -1.85
C VAL A 56 -0.77 -16.00 -1.88
N GLU A 57 -1.06 -16.48 -3.07
CA GLU A 57 -1.96 -17.60 -3.30
C GLU A 57 -1.38 -18.46 -4.42
N ASP A 58 -1.16 -19.73 -4.13
CA ASP A 58 -0.60 -20.70 -5.10
C ASP A 58 0.72 -20.21 -5.71
N GLY A 59 1.58 -19.63 -4.86
CA GLY A 59 2.90 -19.13 -5.29
C GLY A 59 2.86 -17.82 -6.04
N ARG A 60 1.69 -17.22 -6.25
CA ARG A 60 1.53 -15.98 -6.98
C ARG A 60 1.28 -14.81 -6.02
N ILE A 61 2.01 -13.73 -6.23
CA ILE A 61 1.83 -12.50 -5.45
C ILE A 61 0.67 -11.71 -6.05
N LEU A 62 -0.38 -11.50 -5.25
CA LEU A 62 -1.59 -10.81 -5.67
C LEU A 62 -1.69 -9.40 -5.11
N GLY A 63 -0.84 -9.04 -4.16
CA GLY A 63 -0.82 -7.71 -3.58
C GLY A 63 0.38 -7.53 -2.69
N LEU A 64 0.66 -6.26 -2.37
CA LEU A 64 1.76 -5.92 -1.46
C LEU A 64 1.43 -4.71 -0.60
N ALA A 65 2.10 -4.62 0.55
CA ALA A 65 2.11 -3.45 1.41
C ALA A 65 3.54 -3.15 1.80
N ALA A 66 3.96 -1.90 1.69
CA ALA A 66 5.30 -1.47 2.10
C ALA A 66 5.15 -0.51 3.27
N PHE A 67 5.74 -0.86 4.40
CA PHE A 67 5.54 -0.20 5.69
C PHE A 67 6.86 0.37 6.21
N TYR A 68 6.87 1.68 6.47
CA TYR A 68 8.01 2.37 7.06
C TYR A 68 7.78 2.46 8.59
N ARG A 69 8.38 1.53 9.31
CA ARG A 69 8.15 1.35 10.75
C ARG A 69 8.49 2.57 11.62
N PRO A 70 9.60 3.32 11.35
CA PRO A 70 9.93 4.43 12.23
C PRO A 70 8.83 5.47 12.39
N GLN A 71 7.92 5.58 11.43
CA GLN A 71 6.82 6.54 11.46
C GLN A 71 5.45 5.87 11.41
N ASN A 72 5.38 4.54 11.51
CA ASN A 72 4.15 3.78 11.29
C ASN A 72 3.45 4.21 10.01
N PHE A 73 4.24 4.41 8.94
CA PHE A 73 3.75 4.97 7.68
C PHE A 73 3.62 3.87 6.63
N LEU A 74 2.40 3.71 6.12
CA LEU A 74 2.13 2.79 5.02
C LEU A 74 2.42 3.51 3.71
N HIS A 75 3.58 3.22 3.12
CA HIS A 75 4.03 3.89 1.91
C HIS A 75 3.32 3.37 0.66
N SER A 76 3.05 2.07 0.61
CA SER A 76 2.43 1.44 -0.56
C SER A 76 1.43 0.38 -0.14
N LEU A 77 0.29 0.33 -0.81
CA LEU A 77 -0.69 -0.74 -0.69
C LEU A 77 -1.28 -0.94 -2.08
N TYR A 78 -0.86 -2.00 -2.75
CA TYR A 78 -1.26 -2.26 -4.13
C TYR A 78 -1.75 -3.69 -4.28
N VAL A 79 -2.87 -3.85 -4.98
CA VAL A 79 -3.52 -5.15 -5.18
C VAL A 79 -3.79 -5.36 -6.65
N ASP A 80 -3.37 -6.51 -7.17
CA ASP A 80 -3.54 -6.86 -8.58
C ASP A 80 -4.95 -7.38 -8.87
N VAL A 81 -5.57 -8.04 -7.89
CA VAL A 81 -6.89 -8.63 -8.04
C VAL A 81 -7.87 -7.94 -7.09
N ARG A 82 -8.88 -7.30 -7.65
CA ARG A 82 -9.88 -6.55 -6.89
C ARG A 82 -11.02 -7.44 -6.39
N ASN A 83 -11.78 -6.94 -5.41
CA ASN A 83 -13.01 -7.55 -4.89
C ASN A 83 -12.82 -8.90 -4.20
N ARG A 84 -11.60 -9.15 -3.68
CA ARG A 84 -11.31 -10.36 -2.89
C ARG A 84 -10.91 -10.06 -1.45
N GLY A 85 -10.99 -8.79 -1.03
CA GLY A 85 -10.62 -8.40 0.32
C GLY A 85 -9.12 -8.45 0.60
N ILE A 86 -8.28 -8.52 -0.43
CA ILE A 86 -6.83 -8.64 -0.29
C ILE A 86 -6.25 -7.37 0.34
N GLY A 87 -6.69 -6.19 -0.14
CA GLY A 87 -6.23 -4.92 0.41
C GLY A 87 -6.55 -4.78 1.89
N LYS A 88 -7.76 -5.19 2.30
CA LYS A 88 -8.17 -5.17 3.70
C LYS A 88 -7.28 -6.10 4.54
N ARG A 89 -6.99 -7.30 4.06
CA ARG A 89 -6.15 -8.26 4.80
C ARG A 89 -4.73 -7.76 4.96
N LEU A 90 -4.16 -7.16 3.90
CA LEU A 90 -2.83 -6.54 3.99
C LEU A 90 -2.82 -5.38 4.98
N LEU A 91 -3.83 -4.52 4.91
CA LEU A 91 -3.97 -3.37 5.79
C LEU A 91 -4.11 -3.81 7.25
N ASP A 92 -4.94 -4.80 7.52
CA ASP A 92 -5.13 -5.34 8.87
C ASP A 92 -3.84 -5.95 9.41
N HIS A 93 -3.08 -6.64 8.55
CA HIS A 93 -1.80 -7.21 8.94
C HIS A 93 -0.80 -6.11 9.34
N VAL A 94 -0.68 -5.07 8.53
CA VAL A 94 0.20 -3.93 8.84
C VAL A 94 -0.22 -3.27 10.15
N SER A 95 -1.52 -3.07 10.34
CA SER A 95 -2.04 -2.46 11.56
C SER A 95 -1.72 -3.31 12.80
N ALA A 96 -1.75 -4.63 12.66
CA ALA A 96 -1.45 -5.55 13.76
C ALA A 96 0.04 -5.51 14.16
N VAL A 97 0.95 -5.27 13.20
CA VAL A 97 2.39 -5.22 13.49
C VAL A 97 2.88 -3.81 13.83
N ALA A 98 2.07 -2.79 13.57
CA ALA A 98 2.43 -1.41 13.86
C ALA A 98 2.40 -1.15 15.37
N SER A 99 3.24 -0.23 15.84
CA SER A 99 3.33 0.11 17.26
C SER A 99 2.41 1.27 17.66
N GLY A 100 1.60 1.78 16.75
CA GLY A 100 0.70 2.90 17.00
C GLY A 100 -0.15 3.18 15.77
N PRO A 101 -0.73 4.39 15.69
CA PRO A 101 -1.58 4.74 14.54
C PRO A 101 -0.83 4.60 13.23
N VAL A 102 -1.51 4.02 12.23
CA VAL A 102 -0.96 3.90 10.88
C VAL A 102 -1.39 5.11 10.07
N SER A 103 -0.42 5.76 9.42
CA SER A 103 -0.69 6.88 8.53
C SER A 103 -0.28 6.54 7.10
N LEU A 104 -0.90 7.22 6.16
CA LEU A 104 -0.57 7.08 4.75
C LEU A 104 -0.92 8.37 4.01
N LYS A 105 -0.42 8.49 2.79
CA LYS A 105 -0.80 9.57 1.89
C LYS A 105 -1.49 8.98 0.67
N VAL A 106 -2.56 9.62 0.23
CA VAL A 106 -3.27 9.25 -0.99
C VAL A 106 -3.37 10.49 -1.88
N GLN A 107 -3.14 10.29 -3.18
CA GLN A 107 -3.27 11.39 -4.13
C GLN A 107 -4.74 11.77 -4.29
N ALA A 108 -5.01 13.08 -4.33
CA ALA A 108 -6.39 13.58 -4.35
C ALA A 108 -7.23 13.04 -5.52
N PRO A 109 -6.70 12.82 -6.73
CA PRO A 109 -7.48 12.21 -7.81
C PRO A 109 -7.86 10.74 -7.56
N ASN A 110 -7.20 10.05 -6.64
CA ASN A 110 -7.45 8.63 -6.38
C ASN A 110 -8.65 8.45 -5.46
N LYS A 111 -9.86 8.66 -6.00
CA LYS A 111 -11.10 8.63 -5.21
C LYS A 111 -11.44 7.23 -4.72
N LEU A 112 -11.14 6.20 -5.48
CA LEU A 112 -11.41 4.82 -5.07
C LEU A 112 -10.60 4.44 -3.84
N ALA A 113 -9.33 4.82 -3.78
CA ALA A 113 -8.50 4.57 -2.61
C ALA A 113 -9.03 5.32 -1.40
N GLN A 114 -9.44 6.59 -1.57
CA GLN A 114 -10.01 7.37 -0.48
C GLN A 114 -11.25 6.70 0.12
N LEU A 115 -12.14 6.19 -0.73
CA LEU A 115 -13.33 5.48 -0.27
C LEU A 115 -12.96 4.19 0.46
N PHE A 116 -11.98 3.45 -0.06
CA PHE A 116 -11.50 2.24 0.59
C PHE A 116 -10.98 2.53 2.00
N TYR A 117 -10.08 3.50 2.13
CA TYR A 117 -9.49 3.83 3.43
C TYR A 117 -10.52 4.38 4.41
N GLU A 118 -11.48 5.18 3.92
CA GLU A 118 -12.55 5.69 4.76
C GLU A 118 -13.38 4.53 5.35
N ARG A 119 -13.73 3.54 4.52
CA ARG A 119 -14.45 2.35 5.00
C ARG A 119 -13.63 1.55 6.01
N GLU A 120 -12.31 1.58 5.88
CA GLU A 120 -11.41 0.87 6.79
C GLU A 120 -11.07 1.69 8.05
N GLY A 121 -11.76 2.79 8.27
CA GLY A 121 -11.62 3.56 9.51
C GLY A 121 -10.57 4.65 9.50
N PHE A 122 -10.03 5.01 8.35
CA PHE A 122 -9.10 6.12 8.24
C PHE A 122 -9.82 7.46 8.17
N THR A 123 -9.20 8.48 8.76
CA THR A 123 -9.70 9.86 8.69
C THR A 123 -8.62 10.76 8.12
N CYS A 124 -9.04 11.79 7.38
CA CYS A 124 -8.13 12.77 6.81
C CYS A 124 -7.70 13.77 7.89
N VAL A 125 -6.40 13.88 8.11
CA VAL A 125 -5.86 14.80 9.13
C VAL A 125 -5.05 15.94 8.54
N GLU A 126 -4.68 15.85 7.27
CA GLU A 126 -3.86 16.87 6.63
C GLU A 126 -4.06 16.82 5.12
N ARG A 127 -3.95 17.97 4.47
CA ARG A 127 -3.95 18.09 3.00
C ARG A 127 -2.75 18.90 2.60
N GLY A 128 -2.17 18.59 1.44
CA GLY A 128 -1.03 19.36 0.96
C GLY A 128 -0.76 19.14 -0.51
N GLN A 129 0.31 19.78 -0.96
CA GLN A 129 0.79 19.64 -2.32
C GLN A 129 2.30 19.86 -2.28
N ASP A 130 3.05 18.90 -2.84
CA ASP A 130 4.50 19.00 -2.82
C ASP A 130 4.98 20.09 -3.78
N PRO A 131 6.07 20.79 -3.45
CA PRO A 131 6.63 21.80 -4.35
C PRO A 131 6.95 21.18 -5.72
N GLY A 132 6.49 21.84 -6.78
CA GLY A 132 6.74 21.38 -8.14
C GLY A 132 5.82 20.27 -8.61
N SER A 133 4.86 19.83 -7.78
CA SER A 133 3.88 18.83 -8.17
C SER A 133 2.52 19.47 -8.42
N ASP A 134 1.84 19.01 -9.47
CA ASP A 134 0.47 19.44 -9.78
C ASP A 134 -0.58 18.60 -9.04
N VAL A 135 -0.15 17.60 -8.27
CA VAL A 135 -1.06 16.67 -7.63
C VAL A 135 -1.08 16.91 -6.12
N ALA A 136 -2.27 17.24 -5.61
CA ALA A 136 -2.50 17.37 -4.18
C ALA A 136 -2.59 15.98 -3.53
N TRP A 137 -2.31 15.93 -2.22
CA TRP A 137 -2.41 14.69 -1.45
C TRP A 137 -3.21 14.91 -0.17
N LEU A 138 -3.73 13.80 0.35
CA LEU A 138 -4.39 13.76 1.65
C LEU A 138 -3.62 12.80 2.54
N ARG A 139 -3.38 13.19 3.79
CA ARG A 139 -2.82 12.30 4.79
C ARG A 139 -3.94 11.73 5.62
N LEU A 140 -3.98 10.40 5.68
CA LEU A 140 -5.02 9.66 6.38
C LEU A 140 -4.38 8.90 7.54
N VAL A 141 -5.13 8.78 8.64
CA VAL A 141 -4.65 8.08 9.84
C VAL A 141 -5.75 7.16 10.36
N ARG A 142 -5.36 5.96 10.79
CA ARG A 142 -6.23 5.04 11.50
C ARG A 142 -5.62 4.75 12.86
N GLU A 143 -6.39 5.03 13.92
CA GLU A 143 -6.00 4.70 15.26
C GLU A 143 -6.04 3.18 15.47
N PRO A 144 -5.18 2.63 16.35
CA PRO A 144 -5.26 1.21 16.66
C PRO A 144 -6.59 0.89 17.34
N ASP A 145 -7.07 -0.34 17.15
CA ASP A 145 -8.28 -0.77 17.79
C ASP A 145 -8.12 -0.69 19.31
N SER A 146 -9.14 -0.11 19.96
CA SER A 146 -9.15 -0.04 21.41
C SER A 146 -9.27 -1.45 21.98
N PRO A 147 -8.50 -1.79 23.02
CA PRO A 147 -8.71 -3.05 23.71
C PRO A 147 -10.14 -3.08 24.27
N ALA A 148 -10.80 -4.17 24.03
CA ALA A 148 -12.16 -4.34 24.52
C ALA A 148 -12.20 -4.39 26.06
#